data_6c01bcc0ff81fa65ea110174c27c33c2
#
_entry.id   6c01bcc0ff81fa65ea110174c27c33c2
#
_cell.length_a   1.000
_cell.length_b   1.000
_cell.length_c   1.000
_cell.angle_alpha   90.00
_cell.angle_beta   90.00
_cell.angle_gamma   90.00
#
_symmetry.space_group_name_H-M   'P 1'
#
loop_
_entity.id
_entity.type
_entity.pdbx_description
1 polymer ?
#
loop_
_entity_poly.entity_id
_entity_poly.type
_entity_poly.pdbx_seq_one_letter_code
_entity_poly.pdbx_strand_id
1 'polypeptide(L)'
;RHLVSGTARLAGAIMVFLTMAFGVALAHRLLALGSVPVVLELGPSWTTPLPAIGRALGLLLAPLGACVLFQARWRDLPAVTIAGVTGALVSTITSPSFGPEFAAFAGALVVGVASNAYARWSALPSSIVLLPGLLLLVPGTVGFRSVTAFLAGAPTAGVDAAFRMTLVAVALVAGVLMANALLPLTKPAALTNAPPTKALRRG
;
A
#
# COMPACT_ATOMS: atom_id res chain seq x y z
N ARG A 1 0.73 -7.16 -24.36
CA ARG A 1 1.06 -8.19 -23.35
C ARG A 1 0.98 -7.64 -21.92
N HIS A 2 1.29 -6.36 -21.65
CA HIS A 2 1.23 -5.78 -20.30
C HIS A 2 -0.20 -5.60 -19.75
N LEU A 3 -1.20 -5.36 -20.59
CA LEU A 3 -2.61 -5.25 -20.16
C LEU A 3 -3.14 -6.57 -19.61
N VAL A 4 -2.84 -7.70 -20.26
CA VAL A 4 -3.30 -9.03 -19.83
C VAL A 4 -2.70 -9.40 -18.47
N SER A 5 -1.45 -9.07 -18.21
CA SER A 5 -0.83 -9.33 -16.91
C SER A 5 -1.41 -8.44 -15.80
N GLY A 6 -1.79 -7.19 -16.13
CA GLY A 6 -2.43 -6.27 -15.19
C GLY A 6 -3.83 -6.73 -14.79
N THR A 7 -4.66 -7.14 -15.76
CA THR A 7 -6.01 -7.64 -15.50
C THR A 7 -6.00 -8.95 -14.69
N ALA A 8 -5.08 -9.86 -14.97
CA ALA A 8 -4.92 -11.09 -14.20
C ALA A 8 -4.56 -10.81 -12.72
N ARG A 9 -3.66 -9.86 -12.47
CA ARG A 9 -3.30 -9.45 -11.11
C ARG A 9 -4.46 -8.77 -10.39
N LEU A 10 -5.22 -7.93 -11.09
CA LEU A 10 -6.41 -7.29 -10.53
C LEU A 10 -7.47 -8.34 -10.17
N ALA A 11 -7.75 -9.29 -11.07
CA ALA A 11 -8.69 -10.39 -10.80
C ALA A 11 -8.25 -11.23 -9.59
N GLY A 12 -6.95 -11.55 -9.48
CA GLY A 12 -6.39 -12.23 -8.31
C GLY A 12 -6.57 -11.44 -7.01
N ALA A 13 -6.32 -10.14 -7.03
CA ALA A 13 -6.51 -9.28 -5.87
C ALA A 13 -7.98 -9.21 -5.43
N ILE A 14 -8.92 -9.11 -6.38
CA ILE A 14 -10.37 -9.14 -6.09
C ILE A 14 -10.77 -10.48 -5.48
N MET A 15 -10.25 -11.60 -6.00
CA MET A 15 -10.55 -12.93 -5.48
C MET A 15 -10.07 -13.09 -4.02
N VAL A 16 -8.85 -12.64 -3.71
CA VAL A 16 -8.31 -12.63 -2.35
C VAL A 16 -9.17 -11.77 -1.43
N PHE A 17 -9.57 -10.58 -1.89
CA PHE A 17 -10.42 -9.69 -1.12
C PHE A 17 -11.79 -10.31 -0.82
N LEU A 18 -12.43 -10.94 -1.81
CA LEU A 18 -13.70 -11.65 -1.62
C LEU A 18 -13.57 -12.83 -0.67
N THR A 19 -12.46 -13.58 -0.74
CA THR A 19 -12.20 -14.70 0.18
C THR A 19 -12.04 -14.21 1.61
N MET A 20 -11.32 -13.10 1.83
CA MET A 20 -11.20 -12.47 3.15
C MET A 20 -12.55 -11.97 3.66
N ALA A 21 -13.36 -11.32 2.81
CA ALA A 21 -14.69 -10.85 3.15
C ALA A 21 -15.60 -12.02 3.55
N PHE A 22 -15.56 -13.13 2.81
CA PHE A 22 -16.29 -14.34 3.14
C PHE A 22 -15.85 -14.95 4.48
N GLY A 23 -14.54 -14.99 4.74
CA GLY A 23 -14.00 -15.46 6.03
C GLY A 23 -14.51 -14.65 7.21
N VAL A 24 -14.54 -13.31 7.09
CA VAL A 24 -15.10 -12.42 8.10
C VAL A 24 -16.60 -12.67 8.29
N ALA A 25 -17.36 -12.81 7.20
CA ALA A 25 -18.79 -13.09 7.25
C ALA A 25 -19.10 -14.42 7.92
N LEU A 26 -18.32 -15.46 7.58
CA LEU A 26 -18.47 -16.79 8.17
C LEU A 26 -18.15 -16.77 9.68
N ALA A 27 -17.04 -16.12 10.07
CA ALA A 27 -16.67 -15.96 11.46
C ALA A 27 -17.77 -15.27 12.26
N HIS A 28 -18.32 -14.18 11.72
CA HIS A 28 -19.44 -13.47 12.33
C HIS A 28 -20.67 -14.37 12.54
N ARG A 29 -21.03 -15.19 11.57
CA ARG A 29 -22.15 -16.12 11.67
C ARG A 29 -21.90 -17.24 12.68
N LEU A 30 -20.70 -17.82 12.71
CA LEU A 30 -20.32 -18.88 13.64
C LEU A 30 -20.34 -18.38 15.10
N LEU A 31 -19.83 -17.19 15.36
CA LEU A 31 -19.82 -16.58 16.65
C LEU A 31 -21.24 -16.24 17.14
N ALA A 32 -22.12 -15.80 16.24
CA ALA A 32 -23.54 -15.58 16.53
C ALA A 32 -24.28 -16.86 16.95
N LEU A 33 -23.90 -18.03 16.40
CA LEU A 33 -24.44 -19.31 16.79
C LEU A 33 -23.97 -19.77 18.17
N GLY A 34 -22.78 -19.36 18.60
CA GLY A 34 -22.17 -19.73 19.88
C GLY A 34 -22.67 -18.90 21.07
N SER A 35 -23.69 -18.05 20.93
CA SER A 35 -24.19 -17.14 21.99
C SER A 35 -23.10 -16.26 22.60
N VAL A 36 -21.94 -16.13 21.96
CA VAL A 36 -20.93 -15.17 22.33
C VAL A 36 -21.43 -13.83 21.79
N PRO A 37 -21.71 -12.84 22.65
CA PRO A 37 -22.04 -11.51 22.18
C PRO A 37 -20.79 -10.94 21.52
N VAL A 38 -20.60 -11.26 20.23
CA VAL A 38 -19.65 -10.57 19.40
C VAL A 38 -20.27 -9.23 19.12
N VAL A 39 -20.04 -8.32 20.03
CA VAL A 39 -20.22 -6.91 19.80
C VAL A 39 -19.15 -6.51 18.80
N LEU A 40 -19.31 -6.95 17.54
CA LEU A 40 -18.82 -6.22 16.40
C LEU A 40 -19.67 -4.94 16.35
N GLU A 41 -19.58 -4.16 17.42
CA GLU A 41 -19.98 -2.78 17.38
C GLU A 41 -19.09 -2.11 16.35
N LEU A 42 -19.52 -2.20 15.11
CA LEU A 42 -19.00 -1.44 13.98
C LEU A 42 -19.34 0.05 14.14
N GLY A 43 -19.62 0.43 15.38
CA GLY A 43 -19.87 1.78 15.81
C GLY A 43 -18.59 2.60 16.02
N PRO A 44 -18.76 3.91 16.24
CA PRO A 44 -17.65 4.84 16.46
C PRO A 44 -16.78 4.54 17.69
N SER A 45 -17.16 3.60 18.54
CA SER A 45 -16.47 3.23 19.78
C SER A 45 -15.07 2.62 19.59
N TRP A 46 -14.75 2.07 18.41
CA TRP A 46 -13.40 1.63 18.04
C TRP A 46 -12.48 2.77 17.60
N THR A 47 -13.02 3.99 17.55
CA THR A 47 -12.30 5.19 17.14
C THR A 47 -11.82 6.03 18.31
N THR A 48 -11.65 5.45 19.50
CA THR A 48 -10.85 6.15 20.51
C THR A 48 -9.48 6.35 19.88
N PRO A 49 -9.10 7.60 19.57
CA PRO A 49 -7.82 7.84 18.93
C PRO A 49 -6.74 7.31 19.86
N LEU A 50 -5.90 6.42 19.36
CA LEU A 50 -4.74 5.95 20.10
C LEU A 50 -4.00 7.16 20.69
N PRO A 51 -3.54 7.09 21.95
CA PRO A 51 -2.75 8.15 22.53
C PRO A 51 -1.56 8.47 21.60
N ALA A 52 -1.08 9.69 21.60
CA ALA A 52 -0.02 10.15 20.71
C ALA A 52 1.19 9.21 20.69
N ILE A 53 1.54 8.65 21.86
CA ILE A 53 2.61 7.65 21.99
C ILE A 53 2.29 6.37 21.22
N GLY A 54 1.07 5.85 21.31
CA GLY A 54 0.66 4.64 20.57
C GLY A 54 0.70 4.83 19.05
N ARG A 55 0.30 6.01 18.56
CA ARG A 55 0.41 6.36 17.14
C ARG A 55 1.87 6.47 16.68
N ALA A 56 2.72 7.11 17.48
CA ALA A 56 4.14 7.23 17.18
C ALA A 56 4.83 5.86 17.16
N LEU A 57 4.56 5.01 18.15
CA LEU A 57 5.08 3.64 18.17
C LEU A 57 4.59 2.81 16.98
N GLY A 58 3.30 2.89 16.64
CA GLY A 58 2.75 2.22 15.48
C GLY A 58 3.43 2.66 14.19
N LEU A 59 3.66 3.97 14.01
CA LEU A 59 4.32 4.52 12.84
C LEU A 59 5.78 4.06 12.71
N LEU A 60 6.48 3.85 13.83
CA LEU A 60 7.85 3.35 13.84
C LEU A 60 7.94 1.82 13.68
N LEU A 61 6.98 1.08 14.26
CA LEU A 61 7.00 -0.38 14.21
C LEU A 61 6.44 -0.94 12.89
N ALA A 62 5.52 -0.22 12.24
CA ALA A 62 4.92 -0.66 10.98
C ALA A 62 5.94 -0.88 9.85
N PRO A 63 6.96 -0.01 9.63
CA PRO A 63 8.02 -0.28 8.67
C PRO A 63 8.84 -1.54 9.00
N LEU A 64 9.05 -1.83 10.28
CA LEU A 64 9.75 -3.05 10.71
C LEU A 64 8.97 -4.30 10.30
N GLY A 65 7.65 -4.32 10.59
CA GLY A 65 6.76 -5.38 10.15
C GLY A 65 6.73 -5.54 8.63
N ALA A 66 6.68 -4.42 7.90
CA ALA A 66 6.72 -4.43 6.44
C ALA A 66 8.06 -4.98 5.91
N CYS A 67 9.20 -4.64 6.52
CA CYS A 67 10.50 -5.19 6.14
C CYS A 67 10.55 -6.70 6.33
N VAL A 68 10.00 -7.23 7.43
CA VAL A 68 9.92 -8.68 7.66
C VAL A 68 9.01 -9.33 6.61
N LEU A 69 7.85 -8.74 6.33
CA LEU A 69 6.88 -9.25 5.36
C LEU A 69 7.47 -9.33 3.94
N PHE A 70 8.21 -8.32 3.52
CA PHE A 70 8.84 -8.25 2.19
C PHE A 70 10.26 -8.83 2.16
N GLN A 71 10.72 -9.44 3.25
CA GLN A 71 12.06 -10.02 3.38
C GLN A 71 13.18 -9.03 2.97
N ALA A 72 12.98 -7.76 3.29
CA ALA A 72 13.97 -6.71 3.03
C ALA A 72 15.21 -6.94 3.91
N ARG A 73 16.38 -6.56 3.39
CA ARG A 73 17.62 -6.67 4.15
C ARG A 73 17.62 -5.67 5.30
N TRP A 74 18.19 -6.05 6.44
CA TRP A 74 18.32 -5.15 7.61
C TRP A 74 19.05 -3.83 7.28
N ARG A 75 19.91 -3.84 6.27
CA ARG A 75 20.62 -2.65 5.79
C ARG A 75 19.70 -1.65 5.09
N ASP A 76 18.58 -2.10 4.54
CA ASP A 76 17.61 -1.28 3.81
C ASP A 76 16.54 -0.71 4.76
N LEU A 77 16.47 -1.20 6.00
CA LEU A 77 15.51 -0.81 7.02
C LEU A 77 15.45 0.72 7.27
N PRO A 78 16.59 1.43 7.41
CA PRO A 78 16.53 2.88 7.62
C PRO A 78 15.87 3.62 6.46
N ALA A 79 16.18 3.21 5.22
CA ALA A 79 15.59 3.81 4.02
C ALA A 79 14.07 3.55 3.94
N VAL A 80 13.63 2.33 4.23
CA VAL A 80 12.21 1.97 4.28
C VAL A 80 11.49 2.75 5.36
N THR A 81 12.10 2.85 6.55
CA THR A 81 11.50 3.57 7.68
C THR A 81 11.39 5.07 7.38
N ILE A 82 12.45 5.70 6.88
CA ILE A 82 12.42 7.12 6.53
C ILE A 82 11.37 7.38 5.46
N ALA A 83 11.35 6.62 4.37
CA ALA A 83 10.39 6.79 3.29
C ALA A 83 8.95 6.56 3.76
N GLY A 84 8.69 5.49 4.52
CA GLY A 84 7.37 5.16 5.02
C GLY A 84 6.85 6.18 6.03
N VAL A 85 7.68 6.57 7.00
CA VAL A 85 7.31 7.56 8.03
C VAL A 85 7.07 8.93 7.40
N THR A 86 7.95 9.40 6.51
CA THR A 86 7.78 10.70 5.85
C THR A 86 6.53 10.72 4.97
N GLY A 87 6.26 9.65 4.20
CA GLY A 87 5.05 9.52 3.41
C GLY A 87 3.78 9.52 4.27
N ALA A 88 3.77 8.77 5.37
CA ALA A 88 2.65 8.74 6.31
C ALA A 88 2.43 10.09 7.02
N LEU A 89 3.49 10.79 7.40
CA LEU A 89 3.40 12.13 7.99
C LEU A 89 2.80 13.12 6.99
N VAL A 90 3.30 13.16 5.75
CA VAL A 90 2.76 14.02 4.70
C VAL A 90 1.27 13.72 4.46
N SER A 91 0.90 12.45 4.35
CA SER A 91 -0.50 12.04 4.22
C SER A 91 -1.34 12.51 5.41
N THR A 92 -0.85 12.37 6.64
CA THR A 92 -1.58 12.79 7.85
C THR A 92 -1.77 14.31 7.92
N ILE A 93 -0.75 15.09 7.53
CA ILE A 93 -0.80 16.55 7.56
C ILE A 93 -1.70 17.11 6.45
N THR A 94 -1.71 16.48 5.28
CA THR A 94 -2.49 16.97 4.13
C THR A 94 -3.96 16.54 4.18
N SER A 95 -4.27 15.43 4.84
CA SER A 95 -5.62 14.85 4.91
C SER A 95 -6.71 15.82 5.41
N PRO A 96 -6.50 16.63 6.48
CA PRO A 96 -7.54 17.52 7.00
C PRO A 96 -7.90 18.65 6.04
N SER A 97 -6.94 19.13 5.24
CA SER A 97 -7.11 20.29 4.36
C SER A 97 -7.56 19.93 2.95
N PHE A 98 -7.09 18.80 2.41
CA PHE A 98 -7.27 18.42 1.00
C PHE A 98 -8.01 17.10 0.80
N GLY A 99 -8.40 16.44 1.88
CA GLY A 99 -9.09 15.16 1.83
C GLY A 99 -8.15 13.94 1.71
N PRO A 100 -8.71 12.73 1.92
CA PRO A 100 -7.93 11.50 1.99
C PRO A 100 -7.32 11.08 0.64
N GLU A 101 -7.94 11.43 -0.48
CA GLU A 101 -7.46 11.10 -1.82
C GLU A 101 -6.17 11.87 -2.14
N PHE A 102 -6.18 13.19 -1.90
CA PHE A 102 -5.00 14.02 -2.10
C PHE A 102 -3.89 13.66 -1.11
N ALA A 103 -4.25 13.36 0.13
CA ALA A 103 -3.30 12.90 1.15
C ALA A 103 -2.59 11.60 0.73
N ALA A 104 -3.32 10.65 0.16
CA ALA A 104 -2.76 9.43 -0.39
C ALA A 104 -1.82 9.69 -1.58
N PHE A 105 -2.22 10.57 -2.50
CA PHE A 105 -1.38 11.01 -3.61
C PHE A 105 -0.07 11.62 -3.12
N ALA A 106 -0.14 12.61 -2.21
CA ALA A 106 1.03 13.31 -1.68
C ALA A 106 1.97 12.36 -0.91
N GLY A 107 1.41 11.48 -0.08
CA GLY A 107 2.17 10.46 0.63
C GLY A 107 2.88 9.50 -0.32
N ALA A 108 2.18 8.98 -1.34
CA ALA A 108 2.74 8.09 -2.34
C ALA A 108 3.80 8.77 -3.22
N LEU A 109 3.62 10.05 -3.53
CA LEU A 109 4.62 10.86 -4.23
C LEU A 109 5.93 10.93 -3.43
N VAL A 110 5.86 11.21 -2.13
CA VAL A 110 7.04 11.30 -1.25
C VAL A 110 7.72 9.94 -1.14
N VAL A 111 6.97 8.87 -0.90
CA VAL A 111 7.51 7.50 -0.85
C VAL A 111 8.16 7.13 -2.18
N GLY A 112 7.52 7.45 -3.31
CA GLY A 112 8.03 7.19 -4.65
C GLY A 112 9.34 7.92 -4.92
N VAL A 113 9.43 9.21 -4.60
CA VAL A 113 10.65 10.00 -4.76
C VAL A 113 11.76 9.46 -3.87
N ALA A 114 11.47 9.16 -2.60
CA ALA A 114 12.44 8.59 -1.66
C ALA A 114 12.97 7.23 -2.14
N SER A 115 12.09 6.35 -2.65
CA SER A 115 12.47 5.05 -3.18
C SER A 115 13.34 5.16 -4.44
N ASN A 116 13.03 6.11 -5.34
CA ASN A 116 13.82 6.35 -6.55
C ASN A 116 15.19 6.96 -6.21
N ALA A 117 15.24 7.87 -5.22
CA ALA A 117 16.50 8.40 -4.70
C ALA A 117 17.38 7.29 -4.10
N TYR A 118 16.79 6.45 -3.26
CA TYR A 118 17.48 5.30 -2.68
C TYR A 118 18.04 4.36 -3.76
N ALA A 119 17.23 4.02 -4.76
CA ALA A 119 17.66 3.15 -5.87
C ALA A 119 18.85 3.72 -6.65
N ARG A 120 18.93 5.04 -6.79
CA ARG A 120 20.08 5.71 -7.43
C ARG A 120 21.37 5.60 -6.61
N TRP A 121 21.27 5.69 -5.30
CA TRP A 121 22.43 5.64 -4.42
C TRP A 121 22.91 4.23 -4.12
N SER A 122 21.98 3.29 -3.95
CA SER A 122 22.28 1.92 -3.57
C SER A 122 22.51 0.97 -4.74
N ALA A 123 22.20 1.39 -5.98
CA ALA A 123 22.12 0.55 -7.17
C ALA A 123 21.20 -0.69 -7.01
N LEU A 124 20.23 -0.61 -6.09
CA LEU A 124 19.22 -1.64 -5.81
C LEU A 124 17.88 -1.25 -6.45
N PRO A 125 16.97 -2.21 -6.68
CA PRO A 125 15.63 -1.91 -7.18
C PRO A 125 14.85 -0.99 -6.24
N SER A 126 14.18 0.04 -6.78
CA SER A 126 13.34 0.96 -5.98
C SER A 126 12.20 0.25 -5.26
N SER A 127 11.76 -0.91 -5.75
CA SER A 127 10.69 -1.71 -5.15
C SER A 127 10.97 -2.13 -3.70
N ILE A 128 12.26 -2.23 -3.30
CA ILE A 128 12.67 -2.59 -1.93
C ILE A 128 12.15 -1.57 -0.90
N VAL A 129 12.15 -0.30 -1.26
CA VAL A 129 11.65 0.79 -0.39
C VAL A 129 10.21 1.15 -0.74
N LEU A 130 9.86 1.11 -2.03
CA LEU A 130 8.55 1.52 -2.53
C LEU A 130 7.42 0.66 -1.95
N LEU A 131 7.54 -0.68 -2.03
CA LEU A 131 6.48 -1.59 -1.62
C LEU A 131 6.16 -1.51 -0.12
N PRO A 132 7.14 -1.60 0.79
CA PRO A 132 6.89 -1.42 2.22
C PRO A 132 6.36 -0.03 2.56
N GLY A 133 6.89 1.01 1.91
CA GLY A 133 6.44 2.39 2.13
C GLY A 133 4.99 2.62 1.69
N LEU A 134 4.59 2.10 0.55
CA LEU A 134 3.19 2.18 0.08
C LEU A 134 2.24 1.38 0.97
N LEU A 135 2.68 0.25 1.54
CA LEU A 135 1.84 -0.56 2.42
C LEU A 135 1.34 0.24 3.62
N LEU A 136 2.13 1.18 4.13
CA LEU A 136 1.72 2.05 5.23
C LEU A 136 0.61 3.04 4.83
N LEU A 137 0.51 3.37 3.53
CA LEU A 137 -0.48 4.31 3.01
C LEU A 137 -1.74 3.61 2.48
N VAL A 138 -1.71 2.27 2.32
CA VAL A 138 -2.86 1.52 1.79
C VAL A 138 -4.05 1.61 2.76
N PRO A 139 -5.25 2.00 2.28
CA PRO A 139 -6.43 2.21 3.10
C PRO A 139 -7.12 0.89 3.47
N GLY A 140 -6.39 -0.04 4.12
CA GLY A 140 -6.93 -1.35 4.52
C GLY A 140 -8.16 -1.25 5.44
N THR A 141 -8.15 -0.25 6.33
CA THR A 141 -9.29 0.02 7.23
C THR A 141 -10.54 0.46 6.48
N VAL A 142 -10.41 1.22 5.37
CA VAL A 142 -11.54 1.64 4.55
C VAL A 142 -12.14 0.44 3.82
N GLY A 143 -11.30 -0.45 3.29
CA GLY A 143 -11.77 -1.70 2.67
C GLY A 143 -12.49 -2.61 3.66
N PHE A 144 -11.95 -2.76 4.87
CA PHE A 144 -12.62 -3.52 5.92
C PHE A 144 -13.98 -2.91 6.30
N ARG A 145 -14.08 -1.59 6.43
CA ARG A 145 -15.35 -0.87 6.68
C ARG A 145 -16.39 -1.12 5.59
N SER A 146 -15.99 -1.19 4.32
CA SER A 146 -16.91 -1.52 3.23
C SER A 146 -17.55 -2.89 3.45
N VAL A 147 -16.74 -3.92 3.71
CA VAL A 147 -17.24 -5.29 3.96
C VAL A 147 -18.15 -5.33 5.17
N THR A 148 -17.74 -4.72 6.27
CA THR A 148 -18.52 -4.74 7.53
C THR A 148 -19.82 -3.97 7.41
N ALA A 149 -19.87 -2.88 6.64
CA ALA A 149 -21.11 -2.16 6.35
C ALA A 149 -22.11 -3.02 5.56
N PHE A 150 -21.64 -3.80 4.58
CA PHE A 150 -22.49 -4.76 3.88
C PHE A 150 -23.03 -5.85 4.82
N LEU A 151 -22.20 -6.38 5.71
CA LEU A 151 -22.63 -7.40 6.69
C LEU A 151 -23.61 -6.85 7.72
N ALA A 152 -23.50 -5.56 8.05
CA ALA A 152 -24.41 -4.86 8.95
C ALA A 152 -25.74 -4.44 8.30
N GLY A 153 -25.97 -4.79 7.03
CA GLY A 153 -27.20 -4.43 6.32
C GLY A 153 -27.29 -2.95 5.89
N ALA A 154 -26.14 -2.27 5.83
CA ALA A 154 -26.01 -0.88 5.36
C ALA A 154 -25.32 -0.82 3.98
N PRO A 155 -25.97 -1.27 2.88
CA PRO A 155 -25.33 -1.42 1.58
C PRO A 155 -24.86 -0.09 0.98
N THR A 156 -25.57 1.01 1.23
CA THR A 156 -25.21 2.34 0.73
C THR A 156 -23.87 2.81 1.33
N ALA A 157 -23.67 2.61 2.64
CA ALA A 157 -22.42 2.93 3.32
C ALA A 157 -21.28 2.02 2.85
N GLY A 158 -21.60 0.75 2.54
CA GLY A 158 -20.63 -0.20 1.98
C GLY A 158 -20.15 0.22 0.59
N VAL A 159 -21.06 0.66 -0.29
CA VAL A 159 -20.72 1.15 -1.63
C VAL A 159 -19.91 2.44 -1.56
N ASP A 160 -20.29 3.40 -0.70
CA ASP A 160 -19.54 4.65 -0.52
C ASP A 160 -18.10 4.37 -0.07
N ALA A 161 -17.92 3.48 0.91
CA ALA A 161 -16.59 3.09 1.38
C ALA A 161 -15.76 2.40 0.29
N ALA A 162 -16.36 1.51 -0.52
CA ALA A 162 -15.69 0.85 -1.65
C ALA A 162 -15.26 1.85 -2.72
N PHE A 163 -16.11 2.82 -3.03
CA PHE A 163 -15.80 3.87 -4.00
C PHE A 163 -14.64 4.74 -3.52
N ARG A 164 -14.66 5.20 -2.26
CA ARG A 164 -13.55 5.95 -1.64
C ARG A 164 -12.25 5.16 -1.66
N MET A 165 -12.28 3.86 -1.35
CA MET A 165 -11.10 3.00 -1.43
C MET A 165 -10.52 2.99 -2.85
N THR A 166 -11.37 2.92 -3.86
CA THR A 166 -10.94 2.94 -5.26
C THR A 166 -10.29 4.27 -5.63
N LEU A 167 -10.87 5.40 -5.22
CA LEU A 167 -10.29 6.73 -5.46
C LEU A 167 -8.91 6.87 -4.79
N VAL A 168 -8.78 6.43 -3.54
CA VAL A 168 -7.49 6.44 -2.82
C VAL A 168 -6.48 5.54 -3.52
N ALA A 169 -6.87 4.36 -4.01
CA ALA A 169 -5.97 3.48 -4.75
C ALA A 169 -5.47 4.13 -6.06
N VAL A 170 -6.34 4.79 -6.81
CA VAL A 170 -5.97 5.56 -8.02
C VAL A 170 -5.03 6.70 -7.65
N ALA A 171 -5.30 7.42 -6.57
CA ALA A 171 -4.44 8.51 -6.08
C ALA A 171 -3.03 8.02 -5.69
N LEU A 172 -2.92 6.88 -5.02
CA LEU A 172 -1.63 6.24 -4.70
C LEU A 172 -0.84 5.94 -5.98
N VAL A 173 -1.48 5.34 -6.99
CA VAL A 173 -0.85 5.03 -8.27
C VAL A 173 -0.39 6.31 -8.98
N ALA A 174 -1.25 7.33 -9.01
CA ALA A 174 -0.91 8.63 -9.61
C ALA A 174 0.31 9.27 -8.92
N GLY A 175 0.38 9.20 -7.58
CA GLY A 175 1.53 9.69 -6.81
C GLY A 175 2.83 8.98 -7.18
N VAL A 176 2.82 7.67 -7.31
CA VAL A 176 3.99 6.89 -7.73
C VAL A 176 4.39 7.21 -9.18
N LEU A 177 3.43 7.33 -10.09
CA LEU A 177 3.71 7.70 -11.48
C LEU A 177 4.33 9.10 -11.58
N MET A 178 3.82 10.06 -10.80
CA MET A 178 4.39 11.39 -10.72
C MET A 178 5.81 11.36 -10.15
N ALA A 179 6.07 10.56 -9.11
CA ALA A 179 7.41 10.38 -8.56
C ALA A 179 8.39 9.84 -9.60
N ASN A 180 7.95 8.89 -10.43
CA ASN A 180 8.76 8.35 -11.54
C ASN A 180 9.01 9.39 -12.64
N ALA A 181 8.08 10.31 -12.86
CA ALA A 181 8.27 11.42 -13.79
C ALA A 181 9.25 12.47 -13.26
N LEU A 182 9.16 12.79 -11.96
CA LEU A 182 10.03 13.77 -11.31
C LEU A 182 11.45 13.24 -11.11
N LEU A 183 11.58 11.99 -10.74
CA LEU A 183 12.87 11.33 -10.50
C LEU A 183 12.93 10.00 -11.23
N PRO A 184 13.13 10.00 -12.57
CA PRO A 184 13.14 8.79 -13.36
C PRO A 184 14.26 7.85 -12.91
N LEU A 185 13.98 6.55 -12.88
CA LEU A 185 14.97 5.51 -12.67
C LEU A 185 15.87 5.49 -13.91
N THR A 186 17.06 6.08 -13.82
CA THR A 186 18.08 5.92 -14.87
C THR A 186 18.44 4.43 -14.91
N LYS A 187 18.19 3.79 -16.06
CA LYS A 187 18.74 2.45 -16.31
C LYS A 187 20.25 2.53 -16.09
N PRO A 188 20.86 1.64 -15.29
CA PRO A 188 22.31 1.59 -15.20
C PRO A 188 22.84 1.41 -16.64
N ALA A 189 23.74 2.29 -17.07
CA ALA A 189 24.33 2.33 -18.39
C ALA A 189 25.11 1.05 -18.76
N ALA A 190 25.20 0.10 -17.84
CA ALA A 190 25.96 -1.14 -17.98
C ALA A 190 25.40 -2.14 -19.01
N LEU A 191 24.16 -1.97 -19.50
CA LEU A 191 23.59 -2.91 -20.48
C LEU A 191 23.63 -2.39 -21.92
N THR A 192 24.07 -1.16 -22.15
CA THR A 192 24.13 -0.58 -23.50
C THR A 192 25.51 -0.79 -24.15
N ASN A 193 26.54 -1.18 -23.40
CA ASN A 193 27.91 -1.38 -23.87
C ASN A 193 28.31 -2.86 -23.97
N ALA A 194 27.39 -3.77 -24.24
CA ALA A 194 27.78 -5.09 -24.72
C ALA A 194 28.37 -4.88 -26.13
N PRO A 195 29.66 -5.15 -26.36
CA PRO A 195 30.22 -5.06 -27.70
C PRO A 195 29.46 -6.02 -28.62
N PRO A 196 29.18 -5.63 -29.86
CA PRO A 196 28.49 -6.51 -30.77
C PRO A 196 29.28 -7.81 -30.87
N THR A 197 28.64 -8.90 -30.51
CA THR A 197 29.19 -10.25 -30.64
C THR A 197 29.68 -10.40 -32.07
N LYS A 198 31.02 -10.38 -32.27
CA LYS A 198 31.65 -10.73 -33.56
C LYS A 198 31.10 -12.09 -33.91
N ALA A 199 30.21 -12.12 -34.89
CA ALA A 199 29.80 -13.33 -35.54
C ALA A 199 31.06 -14.10 -35.94
N LEU A 200 31.29 -15.25 -35.30
CA LEU A 200 32.29 -16.22 -35.74
C LEU A 200 31.84 -16.72 -37.11
N ARG A 201 32.29 -16.01 -38.13
CA ARG A 201 32.40 -16.54 -39.49
C ARG A 201 33.48 -17.63 -39.43
N ARG A 202 33.06 -18.87 -39.28
CA ARG A 202 33.88 -20.02 -39.66
C ARG A 202 33.36 -20.48 -41.03
N GLY A 203 34.27 -20.34 -42.03
CA GLY A 203 34.18 -21.02 -43.29
C GLY A 203 34.40 -22.52 -43.18
#